data_6f1f67d1807b73ee055694dae1679659
#
_entry.id   6f1f67d1807b73ee055694dae1679659
#
_cell.length_a   1.000
_cell.length_b   1.000
_cell.length_c   1.000
_cell.angle_alpha   90.00
_cell.angle_beta   90.00
_cell.angle_gamma   90.00
#
_symmetry.space_group_name_H-M   'P 1'
#
loop_
_entity.id
_entity.type
_entity.pdbx_description
1 polymer ?
#
loop_
_entity_poly.entity_id
_entity_poly.type
_entity_poly.pdbx_seq_one_letter_code
_entity_poly.pdbx_strand_id
1 'polypeptide(L)'
;MEHNINVNLKIWRQRGPKEKGAFVNYRVENVSTGTSFLEMLDMLNQQLVEKGEEPVVFDSDCREGICGMCSLYINGHPHGPVQGITTCQLHMRKFNNEDTITIEPWRSAAFPVIRDLMVNRNAYDQIQQAGGYVSFNCGGAQDANSLPISKEVADMAMDSATCIGCGACAAACKNGSAMLFVAAKVSQFALLPQGEVERKRRARAMVAKMDELGFGNCTNTGACQAECPKNISISNIARLNREYLRAKISD
;
A
#
# COMPACT_ATOMS: atom_id res chain seq x y z
N MET A 1 6.36 18.84 24.18
CA MET A 1 5.21 18.73 25.11
C MET A 1 3.96 18.52 24.28
N GLU A 2 3.10 17.61 24.68
CA GLU A 2 1.80 17.42 24.03
C GLU A 2 0.91 18.63 24.30
N HIS A 3 0.22 19.09 23.30
CA HIS A 3 -0.75 20.19 23.36
C HIS A 3 -1.91 19.83 22.42
N ASN A 4 -3.01 20.56 22.54
CA ASN A 4 -4.16 20.33 21.69
C ASN A 4 -4.19 21.32 20.53
N ILE A 5 -4.67 20.85 19.40
CA ILE A 5 -4.84 21.63 18.17
C ILE A 5 -6.27 21.49 17.65
N ASN A 6 -6.71 22.48 16.89
CA ASN A 6 -7.94 22.41 16.11
C ASN A 6 -7.56 22.22 14.65
N VAL A 7 -8.27 21.39 13.93
CA VAL A 7 -8.01 21.13 12.51
C VAL A 7 -9.28 21.21 11.68
N ASN A 8 -9.12 21.70 10.46
CA ASN A 8 -10.16 21.73 9.45
C ASN A 8 -9.94 20.57 8.48
N LEU A 9 -10.93 19.72 8.30
CA LEU A 9 -10.83 18.54 7.46
C LEU A 9 -11.67 18.74 6.19
N LYS A 10 -11.05 18.54 5.04
CA LYS A 10 -11.72 18.51 3.73
C LYS A 10 -11.74 17.07 3.24
N ILE A 11 -12.84 16.34 3.50
CA ILE A 11 -12.94 14.91 3.31
C ILE A 11 -13.78 14.59 2.08
N TRP A 12 -13.30 13.69 1.23
CA TRP A 12 -14.07 13.13 0.13
C TRP A 12 -15.17 12.23 0.67
N ARG A 13 -16.43 12.54 0.26
CA ARG A 13 -17.61 11.73 0.60
C ARG A 13 -18.24 11.22 -0.68
N GLN A 14 -18.53 9.92 -0.70
CA GLN A 14 -19.14 9.24 -1.85
C GLN A 14 -19.94 8.04 -1.33
N ARG A 15 -21.25 8.00 -1.60
CA ARG A 15 -22.14 6.96 -1.05
C ARG A 15 -21.92 5.59 -1.66
N GLY A 16 -21.44 5.52 -2.90
CA GLY A 16 -21.25 4.26 -3.60
C GLY A 16 -20.40 4.40 -4.87
N PRO A 17 -19.99 3.28 -5.50
CA PRO A 17 -19.06 3.28 -6.62
C PRO A 17 -19.60 3.97 -7.90
N LYS A 18 -20.92 4.07 -8.04
CA LYS A 18 -21.59 4.68 -9.20
C LYS A 18 -22.05 6.11 -8.93
N GLU A 19 -21.90 6.59 -7.71
CA GLU A 19 -22.34 7.93 -7.33
C GLU A 19 -21.21 8.94 -7.46
N LYS A 20 -21.57 10.18 -7.74
CA LYS A 20 -20.60 11.28 -7.80
C LYS A 20 -20.23 11.70 -6.37
N GLY A 21 -18.94 11.62 -6.04
CA GLY A 21 -18.44 12.12 -4.77
C GLY A 21 -18.18 13.63 -4.78
N ALA A 22 -18.06 14.19 -3.58
CA ALA A 22 -17.70 15.58 -3.36
C ALA A 22 -16.92 15.75 -2.04
N PHE A 23 -16.18 16.84 -1.94
CA PHE A 23 -15.55 17.22 -0.68
C PHE A 23 -16.56 17.85 0.28
N VAL A 24 -16.50 17.42 1.53
CA VAL A 24 -17.26 17.99 2.65
C VAL A 24 -16.28 18.48 3.69
N ASN A 25 -16.57 19.66 4.27
CA ASN A 25 -15.72 20.28 5.28
C ASN A 25 -16.23 19.90 6.67
N TYR A 26 -15.29 19.54 7.55
CA TYR A 26 -15.53 19.25 8.96
C TYR A 26 -14.51 20.01 9.81
N ARG A 27 -14.82 20.19 11.09
CA ARG A 27 -13.90 20.74 12.08
C ARG A 27 -13.81 19.78 13.27
N VAL A 28 -12.60 19.47 13.67
CA VAL A 28 -12.32 18.73 14.90
C VAL A 28 -11.52 19.62 15.83
N GLU A 29 -12.02 19.81 17.02
CA GLU A 29 -11.42 20.69 18.01
C GLU A 29 -10.77 19.88 19.13
N ASN A 30 -9.80 20.50 19.78
CA ASN A 30 -9.14 19.94 20.97
C ASN A 30 -8.48 18.57 20.76
N VAL A 31 -7.90 18.33 19.57
CA VAL A 31 -7.19 17.11 19.22
C VAL A 31 -5.80 17.13 19.84
N SER A 32 -5.45 16.16 20.67
CA SER A 32 -4.09 16.02 21.20
C SER A 32 -3.09 15.75 20.09
N THR A 33 -1.95 16.42 20.11
CA THR A 33 -0.85 16.16 19.17
C THR A 33 -0.20 14.78 19.34
N GLY A 34 -0.46 14.09 20.45
CA GLY A 34 -0.07 12.71 20.67
C GLY A 34 -0.97 11.67 19.98
N THR A 35 -2.18 12.06 19.58
CA THR A 35 -3.16 11.19 18.91
C THR A 35 -2.69 10.79 17.51
N SER A 36 -3.02 9.57 17.08
CA SER A 36 -2.82 9.16 15.69
C SER A 36 -3.84 9.81 14.75
N PHE A 37 -3.54 9.83 13.46
CA PHE A 37 -4.45 10.37 12.45
C PHE A 37 -5.79 9.60 12.40
N LEU A 38 -5.76 8.27 12.60
CA LEU A 38 -6.97 7.46 12.63
C LEU A 38 -7.83 7.72 13.86
N GLU A 39 -7.22 7.92 15.02
CA GLU A 39 -7.95 8.29 16.25
C GLU A 39 -8.62 9.67 16.10
N MET A 40 -7.99 10.63 15.42
CA MET A 40 -8.61 11.91 15.08
C MET A 40 -9.85 11.71 14.19
N LEU A 41 -9.80 10.78 13.21
CA LEU A 41 -10.98 10.41 12.40
C LEU A 41 -12.06 9.69 13.23
N ASP A 42 -11.67 8.88 14.20
CA ASP A 42 -12.62 8.25 15.14
C ASP A 42 -13.34 9.33 15.98
N MET A 43 -12.61 10.36 16.45
CA MET A 43 -13.21 11.52 17.16
C MET A 43 -14.23 12.25 16.28
N LEU A 44 -13.89 12.50 14.99
CA LEU A 44 -14.83 13.08 14.04
C LEU A 44 -16.07 12.20 13.90
N ASN A 45 -15.90 10.91 13.71
CA ASN A 45 -17.00 9.98 13.53
C ASN A 45 -17.91 9.91 14.76
N GLN A 46 -17.35 9.96 15.96
CA GLN A 46 -18.12 10.08 17.18
C GLN A 46 -18.98 11.35 17.21
N GLN A 47 -18.39 12.51 16.85
CA GLN A 47 -19.12 13.78 16.77
C GLN A 47 -20.27 13.73 15.74
N LEU A 48 -20.07 13.07 14.58
CA LEU A 48 -21.10 12.91 13.57
C LEU A 48 -22.26 12.03 14.06
N VAL A 49 -21.94 10.90 14.69
CA VAL A 49 -22.95 10.00 15.26
C VAL A 49 -23.78 10.71 16.34
N GLU A 50 -23.17 11.47 17.24
CA GLU A 50 -23.85 12.26 18.27
C GLU A 50 -24.80 13.31 17.68
N LYS A 51 -24.48 13.85 16.48
CA LYS A 51 -25.35 14.77 15.73
C LYS A 51 -26.42 14.08 14.88
N GLY A 52 -26.42 12.73 14.83
CA GLY A 52 -27.30 11.97 13.96
C GLY A 52 -26.89 12.01 12.48
N GLU A 53 -25.63 12.37 12.20
CA GLU A 53 -25.06 12.41 10.85
C GLU A 53 -24.34 11.09 10.50
N GLU A 54 -24.23 10.78 9.19
CA GLU A 54 -23.52 9.59 8.74
C GLU A 54 -22.01 9.71 8.98
N PRO A 55 -21.36 8.74 9.66
CA PRO A 55 -19.92 8.74 9.87
C PRO A 55 -19.17 8.62 8.53
N VAL A 56 -17.92 9.04 8.51
CA VAL A 56 -17.01 8.86 7.38
C VAL A 56 -16.54 7.40 7.36
N VAL A 57 -16.70 6.73 6.22
CA VAL A 57 -16.27 5.34 6.04
C VAL A 57 -14.82 5.31 5.57
N PHE A 58 -13.98 4.61 6.31
CA PHE A 58 -12.59 4.35 5.97
C PHE A 58 -12.14 2.98 6.49
N ASP A 59 -11.11 2.40 5.86
CA ASP A 59 -10.54 1.14 6.29
C ASP A 59 -9.44 1.35 7.34
N SER A 60 -9.51 0.57 8.42
CA SER A 60 -8.42 0.42 9.38
C SER A 60 -8.52 -0.94 10.06
N ASP A 61 -7.37 -1.54 10.40
CA ASP A 61 -7.34 -2.85 11.07
C ASP A 61 -6.24 -2.88 12.14
N CYS A 62 -5.01 -3.26 11.81
CA CYS A 62 -3.95 -3.52 12.80
C CYS A 62 -3.55 -2.31 13.63
N ARG A 63 -3.64 -1.09 13.10
CA ARG A 63 -3.13 0.18 13.66
C ARG A 63 -1.63 0.17 14.04
N GLU A 64 -0.88 -0.82 13.53
CA GLU A 64 0.55 -1.04 13.79
C GLU A 64 1.43 -0.91 12.53
N GLY A 65 0.85 -0.50 11.41
CA GLY A 65 1.59 -0.30 10.16
C GLY A 65 1.96 -1.57 9.41
N ILE A 66 1.26 -2.70 9.61
CA ILE A 66 1.62 -4.01 9.04
C ILE A 66 0.55 -4.63 8.12
N CYS A 67 -0.71 -4.21 8.20
CA CYS A 67 -1.80 -4.83 7.42
C CYS A 67 -2.05 -4.17 6.05
N GLY A 68 -1.63 -2.92 5.86
CA GLY A 68 -1.86 -2.17 4.62
C GLY A 68 -3.30 -1.68 4.39
N MET A 69 -4.20 -1.74 5.40
CA MET A 69 -5.62 -1.40 5.22
C MET A 69 -5.91 0.10 5.23
N CYS A 70 -5.18 0.91 5.99
CA CYS A 70 -5.41 2.36 6.15
C CYS A 70 -5.03 3.18 4.90
N SER A 71 -5.80 3.01 3.82
CA SER A 71 -5.49 3.48 2.45
C SER A 71 -6.01 4.90 2.21
N LEU A 72 -5.41 5.91 2.84
CA LEU A 72 -5.80 7.30 2.73
C LEU A 72 -4.78 8.15 1.97
N TYR A 73 -5.30 9.04 1.11
CA TYR A 73 -4.55 10.14 0.52
C TYR A 73 -4.71 11.37 1.42
N ILE A 74 -3.63 11.87 1.97
CA ILE A 74 -3.65 13.01 2.91
C ILE A 74 -2.77 14.12 2.35
N ASN A 75 -3.35 15.28 2.09
CA ASN A 75 -2.68 16.44 1.49
C ASN A 75 -1.92 16.09 0.19
N GLY A 76 -2.47 15.19 -0.63
CA GLY A 76 -1.88 14.79 -1.90
C GLY A 76 -0.81 13.71 -1.81
N HIS A 77 -0.56 13.13 -0.63
CA HIS A 77 0.40 12.04 -0.40
C HIS A 77 -0.29 10.77 0.11
N PRO A 78 -0.02 9.60 -0.50
CA PRO A 78 -0.46 8.32 0.06
C PRO A 78 0.11 8.14 1.47
N HIS A 79 -0.76 7.80 2.42
CA HIS A 79 -0.45 7.69 3.86
C HIS A 79 -0.08 9.01 4.56
N GLY A 80 -0.03 10.15 3.86
CA GLY A 80 0.24 11.47 4.42
C GLY A 80 1.66 12.00 4.17
N PRO A 81 1.98 13.18 4.71
CA PRO A 81 3.17 13.94 4.33
C PRO A 81 4.48 13.38 4.90
N VAL A 82 4.43 12.34 5.74
CA VAL A 82 5.62 11.75 6.35
C VAL A 82 6.00 10.47 5.62
N GLN A 83 7.20 10.42 5.05
CA GLN A 83 7.70 9.25 4.32
C GLN A 83 8.00 8.07 5.25
N GLY A 84 7.87 6.86 4.72
CA GLY A 84 8.26 5.61 5.41
C GLY A 84 7.31 5.15 6.51
N ILE A 85 6.11 5.75 6.62
CA ILE A 85 5.09 5.34 7.58
C ILE A 85 3.73 5.15 6.93
N THR A 86 2.85 4.41 7.59
CA THR A 86 1.45 4.25 7.20
C THR A 86 0.56 5.30 7.88
N THR A 87 -0.65 5.48 7.37
CA THR A 87 -1.62 6.45 7.96
C THR A 87 -1.88 6.20 9.45
N CYS A 88 -1.93 4.94 9.89
CA CYS A 88 -2.15 4.61 11.30
C CYS A 88 -0.96 4.97 12.21
N GLN A 89 0.21 5.19 11.66
CA GLN A 89 1.41 5.65 12.37
C GLN A 89 1.64 7.17 12.25
N LEU A 90 0.85 7.86 11.42
CA LEU A 90 0.88 9.31 11.32
C LEU A 90 0.22 9.92 12.55
N HIS A 91 0.92 10.82 13.24
CA HIS A 91 0.40 11.49 14.45
C HIS A 91 0.05 12.94 14.18
N MET A 92 -0.90 13.48 14.94
CA MET A 92 -1.39 14.85 14.80
C MET A 92 -0.33 15.92 15.09
N ARG A 93 0.76 15.58 15.78
CA ARG A 93 1.93 16.49 15.95
C ARG A 93 2.65 16.87 14.65
N LYS A 94 2.28 16.28 13.52
CA LYS A 94 2.79 16.63 12.19
C LYS A 94 1.97 17.71 11.49
N PHE A 95 0.90 18.17 12.14
CA PHE A 95 0.03 19.24 11.69
C PHE A 95 0.02 20.39 12.70
N ASN A 96 -0.30 21.58 12.22
CA ASN A 96 -0.37 22.78 13.05
C ASN A 96 -1.82 23.09 13.42
N ASN A 97 -1.97 23.96 14.43
CA ASN A 97 -3.29 24.48 14.79
C ASN A 97 -3.90 25.24 13.60
N GLU A 98 -5.19 25.01 13.34
CA GLU A 98 -5.98 25.56 12.23
C GLU A 98 -5.56 25.09 10.82
N ASP A 99 -4.69 24.08 10.70
CA ASP A 99 -4.39 23.49 9.39
C ASP A 99 -5.66 22.96 8.71
N THR A 100 -5.71 23.09 7.39
CA THR A 100 -6.71 22.43 6.55
C THR A 100 -6.12 21.17 5.94
N ILE A 101 -6.66 20.01 6.30
CA ILE A 101 -6.18 18.71 5.88
C ILE A 101 -7.15 18.11 4.86
N THR A 102 -6.67 17.86 3.64
CA THR A 102 -7.46 17.21 2.59
C THR A 102 -7.29 15.70 2.67
N ILE A 103 -8.41 14.96 2.68
CA ILE A 103 -8.42 13.49 2.81
C ILE A 103 -9.25 12.90 1.67
N GLU A 104 -8.64 11.98 0.92
CA GLU A 104 -9.22 11.35 -0.26
C GLU A 104 -8.99 9.84 -0.26
N PRO A 105 -9.78 9.04 -0.99
CA PRO A 105 -9.48 7.63 -1.25
C PRO A 105 -8.27 7.49 -2.19
N TRP A 106 -7.74 6.27 -2.37
CA TRP A 106 -6.73 6.00 -3.39
C TRP A 106 -7.19 6.46 -4.78
N ARG A 107 -6.34 7.20 -5.48
CA ARG A 107 -6.59 7.69 -6.84
C ARG A 107 -6.08 6.69 -7.88
N SER A 108 -6.70 5.53 -7.97
CA SER A 108 -6.34 4.53 -8.98
C SER A 108 -7.60 3.88 -9.52
N ALA A 109 -7.71 3.76 -10.84
CA ALA A 109 -8.83 3.06 -11.48
C ALA A 109 -8.93 1.59 -11.06
N ALA A 110 -7.79 0.97 -10.71
CA ALA A 110 -7.73 -0.40 -10.21
C ALA A 110 -8.23 -0.55 -8.76
N PHE A 111 -8.43 0.56 -8.05
CA PHE A 111 -8.98 0.60 -6.69
C PHE A 111 -10.28 1.41 -6.67
N PRO A 112 -11.39 0.91 -7.24
CA PRO A 112 -12.65 1.65 -7.25
C PRO A 112 -13.14 1.92 -5.84
N VAL A 113 -13.71 3.11 -5.64
CA VAL A 113 -14.27 3.51 -4.35
C VAL A 113 -15.48 2.64 -4.02
N ILE A 114 -15.52 2.06 -2.83
CA ILE A 114 -16.68 1.37 -2.27
C ILE A 114 -17.62 2.40 -1.65
N ARG A 115 -17.09 3.18 -0.70
CA ARG A 115 -17.80 4.27 -0.05
C ARG A 115 -16.79 5.22 0.59
N ASP A 116 -17.00 6.52 0.48
CA ASP A 116 -16.17 7.60 1.03
C ASP A 116 -14.67 7.39 0.75
N LEU A 117 -13.90 7.01 1.76
CA LEU A 117 -12.46 6.78 1.70
C LEU A 117 -12.07 5.30 1.50
N MET A 118 -13.04 4.40 1.62
CA MET A 118 -12.84 2.96 1.44
C MET A 118 -12.78 2.59 -0.04
N VAL A 119 -11.77 1.81 -0.43
CA VAL A 119 -11.57 1.35 -1.80
C VAL A 119 -11.50 -0.18 -1.89
N ASN A 120 -11.90 -0.73 -3.04
CA ASN A 120 -11.76 -2.15 -3.33
C ASN A 120 -10.32 -2.46 -3.78
N ARG A 121 -9.60 -3.28 -3.03
CA ARG A 121 -8.23 -3.71 -3.34
C ARG A 121 -8.10 -5.16 -3.81
N ASN A 122 -9.20 -5.83 -4.14
CA ASN A 122 -9.21 -7.21 -4.62
C ASN A 122 -8.25 -7.46 -5.79
N ALA A 123 -7.94 -6.43 -6.58
CA ALA A 123 -6.94 -6.53 -7.66
C ALA A 123 -5.56 -6.97 -7.14
N TYR A 124 -5.14 -6.50 -5.97
CA TYR A 124 -3.88 -6.92 -5.36
C TYR A 124 -3.94 -8.36 -4.86
N ASP A 125 -5.06 -8.77 -4.28
CA ASP A 125 -5.27 -10.14 -3.82
C ASP A 125 -5.23 -11.13 -5.00
N GLN A 126 -5.83 -10.78 -6.14
CA GLN A 126 -5.77 -11.59 -7.36
C GLN A 126 -4.34 -11.70 -7.91
N ILE A 127 -3.55 -10.63 -7.89
CA ILE A 127 -2.13 -10.67 -8.25
C ILE A 127 -1.37 -11.59 -7.29
N GLN A 128 -1.62 -11.48 -5.99
CA GLN A 128 -1.00 -12.32 -4.97
C GLN A 128 -1.33 -13.80 -5.19
N GLN A 129 -2.58 -14.13 -5.48
CA GLN A 129 -3.03 -15.49 -5.79
C GLN A 129 -2.40 -16.05 -7.06
N ALA A 130 -2.06 -15.21 -8.04
CA ALA A 130 -1.45 -15.64 -9.30
C ALA A 130 -0.03 -16.19 -9.13
N GLY A 131 0.70 -15.84 -8.05
CA GLY A 131 2.07 -16.33 -7.86
C GLY A 131 2.81 -15.80 -6.63
N GLY A 132 2.20 -14.95 -5.82
CA GLY A 132 2.85 -14.35 -4.65
C GLY A 132 2.97 -15.28 -3.44
N TYR A 133 3.16 -16.57 -3.67
CA TYR A 133 3.26 -17.62 -2.66
C TYR A 133 4.30 -18.66 -3.04
N VAL A 134 4.62 -19.55 -2.09
CA VAL A 134 5.42 -20.77 -2.31
C VAL A 134 4.53 -21.98 -2.08
N SER A 135 4.51 -22.93 -3.04
CA SER A 135 3.79 -24.19 -2.89
C SER A 135 4.59 -25.18 -2.03
N PHE A 136 3.94 -26.28 -1.62
CA PHE A 136 4.59 -27.33 -0.81
C PHE A 136 5.75 -28.04 -1.51
N ASN A 137 5.86 -27.98 -2.83
CA ASN A 137 6.89 -28.65 -3.58
C ASN A 137 8.15 -27.79 -3.69
N CYS A 138 8.80 -27.56 -2.57
CA CYS A 138 10.00 -26.70 -2.46
C CYS A 138 11.31 -27.45 -2.68
N GLY A 139 11.28 -28.72 -3.08
CA GLY A 139 12.46 -29.58 -3.18
C GLY A 139 12.81 -30.30 -1.87
N GLY A 140 13.94 -31.01 -1.84
CA GLY A 140 14.45 -31.71 -0.65
C GLY A 140 15.08 -30.79 0.37
N ALA A 141 15.21 -31.27 1.61
CA ALA A 141 16.00 -30.59 2.63
C ALA A 141 17.49 -30.57 2.23
N GLN A 142 18.14 -29.45 2.50
CA GLN A 142 19.57 -29.30 2.29
C GLN A 142 20.34 -29.83 3.52
N ASP A 143 21.63 -30.13 3.34
CA ASP A 143 22.52 -30.50 4.44
C ASP A 143 22.54 -29.41 5.51
N ALA A 144 22.57 -29.81 6.77
CA ALA A 144 22.53 -28.91 7.92
C ALA A 144 23.67 -27.85 7.93
N ASN A 145 24.81 -28.16 7.32
CA ASN A 145 25.97 -27.29 7.23
C ASN A 145 26.02 -26.48 5.92
N SER A 146 25.04 -26.61 5.04
CA SER A 146 25.02 -25.86 3.78
C SER A 146 24.53 -24.43 4.00
N LEU A 147 25.15 -23.49 3.28
CA LEU A 147 24.69 -22.10 3.18
C LEU A 147 23.99 -21.90 1.83
N PRO A 148 22.67 -22.05 1.76
CA PRO A 148 21.93 -22.02 0.48
C PRO A 148 22.00 -20.66 -0.22
N ILE A 149 22.15 -19.57 0.53
CA ILE A 149 22.31 -18.19 0.02
C ILE A 149 23.22 -17.40 0.97
N SER A 150 23.87 -16.34 0.46
CA SER A 150 24.61 -15.41 1.31
C SER A 150 23.65 -14.55 2.15
N LYS A 151 24.16 -14.02 3.28
CA LYS A 151 23.39 -13.09 4.12
C LYS A 151 22.88 -11.89 3.31
N GLU A 152 23.70 -11.31 2.44
CA GLU A 152 23.33 -10.16 1.62
C GLU A 152 22.11 -10.45 0.71
N VAL A 153 22.09 -11.64 0.12
CA VAL A 153 20.97 -12.08 -0.72
C VAL A 153 19.73 -12.31 0.14
N ALA A 154 19.87 -12.88 1.32
CA ALA A 154 18.78 -13.06 2.28
C ALA A 154 18.21 -11.71 2.72
N ASP A 155 19.07 -10.74 3.07
CA ASP A 155 18.67 -9.39 3.48
C ASP A 155 17.86 -8.71 2.36
N MET A 156 18.34 -8.74 1.12
CA MET A 156 17.57 -8.20 -0.03
C MET A 156 16.22 -8.88 -0.24
N ALA A 157 16.12 -10.19 0.02
CA ALA A 157 14.85 -10.92 -0.04
C ALA A 157 13.89 -10.46 1.06
N MET A 158 14.41 -10.30 2.29
CA MET A 158 13.62 -9.85 3.44
C MET A 158 13.17 -8.40 3.29
N ASP A 159 14.02 -7.50 2.79
CA ASP A 159 13.64 -6.12 2.45
C ASP A 159 12.46 -6.09 1.47
N SER A 160 12.50 -6.95 0.45
CA SER A 160 11.39 -7.10 -0.50
C SER A 160 10.13 -7.68 0.16
N ALA A 161 10.29 -8.58 1.13
CA ALA A 161 9.21 -9.22 1.88
C ALA A 161 8.46 -8.25 2.79
N THR A 162 9.05 -7.11 3.18
CA THR A 162 8.39 -6.10 4.02
C THR A 162 7.19 -5.44 3.36
N CYS A 163 6.98 -5.64 2.06
CA CYS A 163 5.82 -5.12 1.35
C CYS A 163 4.50 -5.63 1.94
N ILE A 164 3.66 -4.70 2.42
CA ILE A 164 2.36 -4.97 3.06
C ILE A 164 1.17 -4.91 2.10
N GLY A 165 1.40 -4.73 0.80
CA GLY A 165 0.32 -4.68 -0.19
C GLY A 165 -0.67 -3.53 -0.02
N CYS A 166 -0.26 -2.41 0.56
CA CYS A 166 -1.17 -1.30 0.88
C CYS A 166 -1.74 -0.57 -0.35
N GLY A 167 -1.06 -0.61 -1.50
CA GLY A 167 -1.50 0.07 -2.72
C GLY A 167 -0.95 1.49 -2.92
N ALA A 168 -0.20 2.05 -1.97
CA ALA A 168 0.36 3.40 -2.06
C ALA A 168 1.19 3.61 -3.34
N CYS A 169 1.95 2.59 -3.75
CA CYS A 169 2.78 2.64 -4.96
C CYS A 169 1.96 2.80 -6.25
N ALA A 170 0.81 2.13 -6.36
CA ALA A 170 -0.08 2.29 -7.51
C ALA A 170 -0.86 3.61 -7.43
N ALA A 171 -1.28 4.01 -6.23
CA ALA A 171 -1.98 5.28 -6.01
C ALA A 171 -1.08 6.50 -6.31
N ALA A 172 0.20 6.45 -5.94
CA ALA A 172 1.18 7.52 -6.22
C ALA A 172 1.59 7.57 -7.70
N CYS A 173 1.46 6.46 -8.42
CA CYS A 173 1.92 6.38 -9.80
C CYS A 173 0.94 7.07 -10.74
N LYS A 174 1.41 8.07 -11.50
CA LYS A 174 0.57 8.76 -12.50
C LYS A 174 -0.04 7.82 -13.57
N ASN A 175 0.55 6.65 -13.76
CA ASN A 175 0.04 5.61 -14.67
C ASN A 175 -0.79 4.55 -13.92
N GLY A 176 -0.94 4.62 -12.60
CA GLY A 176 -1.61 3.59 -11.81
C GLY A 176 -0.93 2.21 -11.86
N SER A 177 0.39 2.16 -12.00
CA SER A 177 1.15 0.91 -12.17
C SER A 177 1.32 0.16 -10.85
N ALA A 178 1.03 -1.15 -10.82
CA ALA A 178 1.31 -2.03 -9.69
C ALA A 178 2.72 -2.64 -9.74
N MET A 179 3.58 -2.15 -10.62
CA MET A 179 4.88 -2.76 -10.91
C MET A 179 5.76 -2.94 -9.67
N LEU A 180 5.79 -1.97 -8.73
CA LEU A 180 6.58 -2.11 -7.51
C LEU A 180 6.05 -3.20 -6.58
N PHE A 181 4.74 -3.36 -6.46
CA PHE A 181 4.11 -4.43 -5.68
C PHE A 181 4.46 -5.82 -6.24
N VAL A 182 4.25 -6.02 -7.55
CA VAL A 182 4.60 -7.27 -8.24
C VAL A 182 6.10 -7.56 -8.13
N ALA A 183 6.92 -6.52 -8.33
CA ALA A 183 8.37 -6.62 -8.25
C ALA A 183 8.87 -7.02 -6.87
N ALA A 184 8.27 -6.51 -5.79
CA ALA A 184 8.62 -6.88 -4.43
C ALA A 184 8.38 -8.39 -4.18
N LYS A 185 7.22 -8.91 -4.60
CA LYS A 185 6.89 -10.33 -4.43
C LYS A 185 7.74 -11.25 -5.30
N VAL A 186 7.92 -10.91 -6.57
CA VAL A 186 8.80 -11.68 -7.46
C VAL A 186 10.24 -11.66 -6.97
N SER A 187 10.76 -10.50 -6.53
CA SER A 187 12.12 -10.37 -5.99
C SER A 187 12.32 -11.19 -4.73
N GLN A 188 11.39 -11.12 -3.77
CA GLN A 188 11.44 -11.92 -2.54
C GLN A 188 11.70 -13.39 -2.85
N PHE A 189 10.88 -13.97 -3.70
CA PHE A 189 10.95 -15.41 -3.99
C PHE A 189 12.04 -15.77 -5.03
N ALA A 190 12.46 -14.85 -5.88
CA ALA A 190 13.58 -15.09 -6.80
C ALA A 190 14.94 -15.10 -6.10
N LEU A 191 15.03 -14.50 -4.91
CA LEU A 191 16.24 -14.44 -4.09
C LEU A 191 16.31 -15.58 -3.06
N LEU A 192 15.18 -16.22 -2.77
CA LEU A 192 15.09 -17.31 -1.79
C LEU A 192 15.10 -18.68 -2.48
N PRO A 193 15.80 -19.70 -1.93
CA PRO A 193 15.81 -21.06 -2.47
C PRO A 193 14.40 -21.66 -2.60
N GLN A 194 13.52 -21.36 -1.64
CA GLN A 194 12.13 -21.82 -1.60
C GLN A 194 11.30 -21.35 -2.80
N GLY A 195 11.70 -20.25 -3.43
CA GLY A 195 10.99 -19.68 -4.58
C GLY A 195 11.43 -20.20 -5.93
N GLU A 196 12.51 -21.01 -6.00
CA GLU A 196 13.17 -21.39 -7.25
C GLU A 196 12.27 -22.25 -8.17
N VAL A 197 11.56 -23.23 -7.62
CA VAL A 197 10.71 -24.15 -8.39
C VAL A 197 9.66 -23.39 -9.23
N GLU A 198 9.09 -22.35 -8.69
CA GLU A 198 8.00 -21.58 -9.31
C GLU A 198 8.46 -20.27 -9.94
N ARG A 199 9.75 -19.98 -9.91
CA ARG A 199 10.35 -18.69 -10.26
C ARG A 199 9.89 -18.15 -11.61
N LYS A 200 9.97 -18.96 -12.67
CA LYS A 200 9.57 -18.58 -14.04
C LYS A 200 8.06 -18.41 -14.15
N ARG A 201 7.29 -19.38 -13.64
CA ARG A 201 5.83 -19.35 -13.65
C ARG A 201 5.32 -18.13 -12.90
N ARG A 202 5.87 -17.85 -11.71
CA ARG A 202 5.52 -16.70 -10.87
C ARG A 202 5.68 -15.39 -11.62
N ALA A 203 6.84 -15.13 -12.20
CA ALA A 203 7.12 -13.88 -12.90
C ALA A 203 6.11 -13.66 -14.05
N ARG A 204 5.84 -14.69 -14.85
CA ARG A 204 4.89 -14.63 -15.97
C ARG A 204 3.45 -14.44 -15.51
N ALA A 205 3.01 -15.23 -14.53
CA ALA A 205 1.62 -15.22 -14.07
C ALA A 205 1.26 -13.91 -13.34
N MET A 206 2.13 -13.40 -12.49
CA MET A 206 1.86 -12.16 -11.76
C MET A 206 1.88 -10.93 -12.68
N VAL A 207 2.77 -10.88 -13.68
CA VAL A 207 2.77 -9.80 -14.67
C VAL A 207 1.51 -9.89 -15.53
N ALA A 208 1.16 -11.07 -16.06
CA ALA A 208 -0.05 -11.25 -16.85
C ALA A 208 -1.32 -10.86 -16.08
N LYS A 209 -1.40 -11.23 -14.80
CA LYS A 209 -2.55 -10.85 -13.94
C LYS A 209 -2.59 -9.34 -13.70
N MET A 210 -1.45 -8.68 -13.49
CA MET A 210 -1.37 -7.23 -13.37
C MET A 210 -1.89 -6.52 -14.64
N ASP A 211 -1.51 -7.00 -15.82
CA ASP A 211 -1.95 -6.46 -17.09
C ASP A 211 -3.45 -6.69 -17.33
N GLU A 212 -3.95 -7.91 -17.03
CA GLU A 212 -5.37 -8.27 -17.10
C GLU A 212 -6.25 -7.36 -16.22
N LEU A 213 -5.78 -6.99 -15.05
CA LEU A 213 -6.48 -6.14 -14.10
C LEU A 213 -6.42 -4.64 -14.43
N GLY A 214 -5.78 -4.27 -15.55
CA GLY A 214 -5.77 -2.91 -16.08
C GLY A 214 -4.83 -1.95 -15.35
N PHE A 215 -3.81 -2.45 -14.65
CA PHE A 215 -2.75 -1.59 -14.13
C PHE A 215 -1.89 -1.02 -15.26
N GLY A 216 -1.57 0.26 -15.17
CA GLY A 216 -0.80 0.95 -16.19
C GLY A 216 0.68 0.56 -16.23
N ASN A 217 1.33 0.89 -17.35
CA ASN A 217 2.74 0.60 -17.57
C ASN A 217 3.67 1.47 -16.72
N CYS A 218 4.76 0.89 -16.25
CA CYS A 218 5.80 1.61 -15.53
C CYS A 218 6.61 2.51 -16.46
N THR A 219 6.69 3.81 -16.15
CA THR A 219 7.54 4.79 -16.82
C THR A 219 8.72 5.24 -15.95
N ASN A 220 9.03 4.48 -14.91
CA ASN A 220 10.20 4.65 -14.03
C ASN A 220 10.32 6.03 -13.38
N THR A 221 9.20 6.63 -12.96
CA THR A 221 9.19 7.96 -12.33
C THR A 221 9.70 8.00 -10.89
N GLY A 222 9.79 6.83 -10.23
CA GLY A 222 10.27 6.71 -8.84
C GLY A 222 9.25 7.09 -7.75
N ALA A 223 8.08 7.65 -8.09
CA ALA A 223 7.07 8.04 -7.11
C ALA A 223 6.62 6.88 -6.19
N CYS A 224 6.54 5.68 -6.74
CA CYS A 224 6.18 4.47 -5.98
C CYS A 224 7.14 4.14 -4.83
N GLN A 225 8.44 4.37 -5.02
CA GLN A 225 9.45 4.20 -3.96
C GLN A 225 9.37 5.33 -2.95
N ALA A 226 9.24 6.58 -3.42
CA ALA A 226 9.19 7.75 -2.56
C ALA A 226 8.01 7.72 -1.57
N GLU A 227 6.87 7.22 -2.01
CA GLU A 227 5.64 7.13 -1.21
C GLU A 227 5.43 5.76 -0.53
N CYS A 228 6.42 4.87 -0.61
CA CYS A 228 6.28 3.54 -0.01
C CYS A 228 6.48 3.58 1.52
N PRO A 229 5.47 3.19 2.33
CA PRO A 229 5.60 3.20 3.79
C PRO A 229 6.56 2.13 4.33
N LYS A 230 7.03 1.22 3.45
CA LYS A 230 7.99 0.16 3.77
C LYS A 230 9.32 0.30 3.03
N ASN A 231 9.55 1.44 2.37
CA ASN A 231 10.80 1.76 1.67
C ASN A 231 11.22 0.70 0.63
N ILE A 232 10.25 0.07 -0.03
CA ILE A 232 10.54 -0.92 -1.09
C ILE A 232 11.32 -0.26 -2.22
N SER A 233 12.52 -0.77 -2.48
CA SER A 233 13.42 -0.22 -3.50
C SER A 233 12.89 -0.44 -4.92
N ILE A 234 13.01 0.58 -5.76
CA ILE A 234 12.74 0.51 -7.21
C ILE A 234 13.65 -0.50 -7.94
N SER A 235 14.80 -0.87 -7.36
CA SER A 235 15.69 -1.91 -7.88
C SER A 235 14.99 -3.27 -8.06
N ASN A 236 13.91 -3.51 -7.30
CA ASN A 236 13.07 -4.69 -7.46
C ASN A 236 12.40 -4.73 -8.84
N ILE A 237 12.06 -3.58 -9.43
CA ILE A 237 11.48 -3.50 -10.77
C ILE A 237 12.50 -3.98 -11.81
N ALA A 238 13.76 -3.59 -11.68
CA ALA A 238 14.82 -4.08 -12.56
C ALA A 238 15.00 -5.61 -12.44
N ARG A 239 14.89 -6.15 -11.22
CA ARG A 239 14.93 -7.60 -10.98
C ARG A 239 13.71 -8.29 -11.60
N LEU A 240 12.50 -7.77 -11.41
CA LEU A 240 11.30 -8.30 -12.05
C LEU A 240 11.45 -8.38 -13.57
N ASN A 241 11.93 -7.31 -14.20
CA ASN A 241 12.15 -7.29 -15.65
C ASN A 241 13.11 -8.39 -16.10
N ARG A 242 14.22 -8.59 -15.36
CA ARG A 242 15.17 -9.66 -15.61
C ARG A 242 14.54 -11.05 -15.45
N GLU A 243 13.78 -11.28 -14.40
CA GLU A 243 13.11 -12.56 -14.16
C GLU A 243 12.06 -12.85 -15.24
N TYR A 244 11.31 -11.84 -15.65
CA TYR A 244 10.31 -11.97 -16.71
C TYR A 244 10.94 -12.30 -18.06
N LEU A 245 12.02 -11.61 -18.44
CA LEU A 245 12.75 -11.88 -19.68
C LEU A 245 13.34 -13.29 -19.67
N ARG A 246 13.98 -13.72 -18.58
CA ARG A 246 14.48 -15.09 -18.42
C ARG A 246 13.38 -16.11 -18.57
N ALA A 247 12.22 -15.88 -17.95
CA ALA A 247 11.08 -16.76 -18.04
C ALA A 247 10.52 -16.87 -19.47
N LYS A 248 10.67 -15.86 -20.31
CA LYS A 248 10.25 -15.86 -21.73
C LYS A 248 11.22 -16.58 -22.66
N ILE A 249 12.52 -16.55 -22.37
CA ILE A 249 13.56 -17.10 -23.26
C ILE A 249 13.78 -18.61 -23.00
N SER A 250 13.45 -19.10 -21.80
CA SER A 250 13.79 -20.45 -21.36
C SER A 250 12.64 -21.46 -21.44
N ASP A 251 11.70 -21.24 -22.33
CA ASP A 251 10.67 -22.23 -22.75
C ASP A 251 11.13 -23.08 -23.91
#